data_ad9fa67541a8cd010b747f1269bafe1c
#
_entry.id   ad9fa67541a8cd010b747f1269bafe1c
#
_cell.length_a   1.000
_cell.length_b   1.000
_cell.length_c   1.000
_cell.angle_alpha   90.00
_cell.angle_beta   90.00
_cell.angle_gamma   90.00
#
_symmetry.space_group_name_H-M   'P 1'
#
loop_
_entity.id
_entity.type
_entity.pdbx_description
1 polymer ?
#
loop_
_entity_poly.entity_id
_entity_poly.type
_entity_poly.pdbx_seq_one_letter_code
_entity_poly.pdbx_strand_id
1 'polypeptide(L)'
;MPPELVEETERRFGARFSTLYGQTELSPAVTQTSPDDSAHDKLHTVGRPLWQVEVKIVGPADADPLPVGEPGEICARGYQVMLGYHDLPEATAQTVDRDGWLYTGDLGVMDERGYVTVTGRLKDMIIRGGENIYPAEVEAALSTHPKVRQAAVLGLSDPAWGEQVAAVINATDPADPPTAAGHHDHLHTALAPYKTPRHWYLADAIPANAMGKIQKFVLRRQISDGNLKPLP
;
A
#
# COMPACT_ATOMS: atom_id res chain seq x y z
N MET A 1 -5.91 -8.40 4.61
CA MET A 1 -6.75 -9.62 4.38
C MET A 1 -8.16 -9.25 4.82
N PRO A 2 -9.24 -9.69 4.12
CA PRO A 2 -10.62 -9.40 4.55
C PRO A 2 -10.90 -10.00 5.93
N PRO A 3 -11.57 -9.27 6.83
CA PRO A 3 -11.89 -9.74 8.19
C PRO A 3 -12.64 -11.07 8.20
N GLU A 4 -13.61 -11.23 7.31
CA GLU A 4 -14.43 -12.43 7.21
C GLU A 4 -13.61 -13.68 6.88
N LEU A 5 -12.55 -13.51 6.07
CA LEU A 5 -11.64 -14.60 5.72
C LEU A 5 -10.78 -15.02 6.92
N VAL A 6 -10.39 -14.08 7.76
CA VAL A 6 -9.63 -14.37 8.99
C VAL A 6 -10.51 -15.16 9.97
N GLU A 7 -11.71 -14.67 10.24
CA GLU A 7 -12.67 -15.34 11.14
C GLU A 7 -13.02 -16.74 10.63
N GLU A 8 -13.29 -16.90 9.33
CA GLU A 8 -13.57 -18.19 8.73
C GLU A 8 -12.38 -19.14 8.84
N THR A 9 -11.15 -18.63 8.64
CA THR A 9 -9.93 -19.41 8.76
C THR A 9 -9.73 -19.90 10.19
N GLU A 10 -9.83 -19.00 11.18
CA GLU A 10 -9.71 -19.36 12.59
C GLU A 10 -10.76 -20.40 13.00
N ARG A 11 -12.02 -20.20 12.61
CA ARG A 11 -13.12 -21.12 12.91
C ARG A 11 -12.92 -22.50 12.25
N ARG A 12 -12.52 -22.53 10.97
CA ARG A 12 -12.41 -23.77 10.18
C ARG A 12 -11.22 -24.62 10.57
N PHE A 13 -10.11 -24.02 10.90
CA PHE A 13 -8.88 -24.74 11.23
C PHE A 13 -8.61 -24.84 12.73
N GLY A 14 -9.40 -24.20 13.58
CA GLY A 14 -9.15 -24.14 15.03
C GLY A 14 -7.82 -23.46 15.37
N ALA A 15 -7.33 -22.60 14.46
CA ALA A 15 -6.03 -21.93 14.57
C ALA A 15 -6.25 -20.45 14.90
N ARG A 16 -5.26 -19.83 15.53
CA ARG A 16 -5.26 -18.39 15.78
C ARG A 16 -4.45 -17.69 14.69
N PHE A 17 -5.06 -16.69 14.07
CA PHE A 17 -4.44 -15.92 13.00
C PHE A 17 -3.37 -14.96 13.54
N SER A 18 -2.33 -14.77 12.74
CA SER A 18 -1.26 -13.81 12.97
C SER A 18 -0.79 -13.23 11.63
N THR A 19 -0.63 -11.93 11.56
CA THR A 19 -0.08 -11.25 10.37
C THR A 19 1.41 -11.06 10.54
N LEU A 20 2.17 -11.36 9.48
CA LEU A 20 3.61 -11.15 9.38
C LEU A 20 3.89 -10.13 8.28
N TYR A 21 4.75 -9.16 8.55
CA TYR A 21 5.28 -8.22 7.57
C TYR A 21 6.78 -8.37 7.42
N GLY A 22 7.23 -8.29 6.19
CA GLY A 22 8.63 -8.24 5.82
C GLY A 22 8.85 -8.39 4.32
N GLN A 23 10.09 -8.50 3.94
CA GLN A 23 10.54 -8.66 2.56
C GLN A 23 11.79 -9.54 2.48
N THR A 24 12.18 -9.96 1.29
CA THR A 24 13.33 -10.87 1.08
C THR A 24 14.61 -10.31 1.69
N GLU A 25 14.83 -9.02 1.56
CA GLU A 25 15.97 -8.27 2.10
C GLU A 25 16.03 -8.27 3.64
N LEU A 26 14.95 -8.68 4.30
CA LEU A 26 14.79 -8.75 5.75
C LEU A 26 14.49 -10.18 6.26
N SER A 27 14.80 -11.23 5.49
CA SER A 27 14.87 -12.66 5.80
C SER A 27 13.67 -13.32 6.50
N PRO A 28 12.46 -13.24 6.04
CA PRO A 28 11.59 -12.22 5.44
C PRO A 28 10.80 -11.42 6.48
N ALA A 29 11.08 -11.52 7.78
CA ALA A 29 10.21 -11.08 8.86
C ALA A 29 10.74 -9.86 9.62
N VAL A 30 9.91 -8.86 9.82
CA VAL A 30 10.22 -7.61 10.54
C VAL A 30 9.29 -7.42 11.72
N THR A 31 7.98 -7.46 11.46
CA THR A 31 6.94 -7.31 12.49
C THR A 31 5.94 -8.45 12.42
N GLN A 32 5.29 -8.71 13.53
CA GLN A 32 4.26 -9.74 13.62
C GLN A 32 3.20 -9.37 14.66
N THR A 33 1.92 -9.66 14.37
CA THR A 33 0.88 -9.65 15.39
C THR A 33 0.96 -10.89 16.25
N SER A 34 0.70 -10.76 17.55
CA SER A 34 0.54 -11.91 18.43
C SER A 34 -0.79 -12.63 18.13
N PRO A 35 -0.84 -13.97 18.25
CA PRO A 35 -2.13 -14.67 18.25
C PRO A 35 -3.11 -14.18 19.34
N ASP A 36 -2.60 -13.57 20.41
CA ASP A 36 -3.39 -13.05 21.52
C ASP A 36 -3.78 -11.56 21.37
N ASP A 37 -3.33 -10.89 20.29
CA ASP A 37 -3.72 -9.53 19.97
C ASP A 37 -5.23 -9.43 19.68
N SER A 38 -5.78 -8.23 19.81
CA SER A 38 -7.18 -7.95 19.49
C SER A 38 -7.46 -8.28 18.01
N ALA A 39 -8.71 -8.60 17.68
CA ALA A 39 -9.13 -8.77 16.30
C ALA A 39 -8.80 -7.52 15.45
N HIS A 40 -8.99 -6.32 16.04
CA HIS A 40 -8.65 -5.06 15.38
C HIS A 40 -7.16 -5.00 15.01
N ASP A 41 -6.26 -5.26 15.96
CA ASP A 41 -4.82 -5.17 15.72
C ASP A 41 -4.37 -6.19 14.65
N LYS A 42 -4.90 -7.43 14.70
CA LYS A 42 -4.61 -8.48 13.72
C LYS A 42 -5.06 -8.13 12.29
N LEU A 43 -6.16 -7.39 12.15
CA LEU A 43 -6.76 -7.08 10.88
C LEU A 43 -6.25 -5.78 10.25
N HIS A 44 -5.90 -4.80 11.10
CA HIS A 44 -5.56 -3.44 10.64
C HIS A 44 -4.09 -3.09 10.78
N THR A 45 -3.29 -3.93 11.43
CA THR A 45 -1.85 -3.72 11.57
C THR A 45 -1.05 -4.93 11.08
N VAL A 46 0.25 -4.74 10.96
CA VAL A 46 1.21 -5.83 10.70
C VAL A 46 2.00 -6.20 11.96
N GLY A 47 1.48 -5.79 13.13
CA GLY A 47 2.03 -6.12 14.43
C GLY A 47 3.19 -5.23 14.86
N ARG A 48 3.97 -5.75 15.80
CA ARG A 48 5.11 -5.06 16.43
C ARG A 48 6.42 -5.69 15.96
N PRO A 49 7.56 -4.96 16.07
CA PRO A 49 8.87 -5.50 15.75
C PRO A 49 9.13 -6.84 16.47
N LEU A 50 9.73 -7.77 15.74
CA LEU A 50 10.17 -9.03 16.31
C LEU A 50 11.30 -8.79 17.34
N TRP A 51 11.56 -9.79 18.17
CA TRP A 51 12.62 -9.71 19.16
C TRP A 51 13.99 -9.41 18.51
N GLN A 52 14.72 -8.45 19.06
CA GLN A 52 16.00 -7.93 18.52
C GLN A 52 15.90 -7.28 17.13
N VAL A 53 14.70 -6.90 16.70
CA VAL A 53 14.49 -6.12 15.49
C VAL A 53 14.07 -4.71 15.90
N GLU A 54 14.71 -3.71 15.32
CA GLU A 54 14.36 -2.32 15.49
C GLU A 54 13.61 -1.84 14.25
N VAL A 55 12.57 -1.02 14.47
CA VAL A 55 11.79 -0.38 13.40
C VAL A 55 11.65 1.10 13.72
N LYS A 56 11.83 1.95 12.71
CA LYS A 56 11.51 3.37 12.77
C LYS A 56 10.73 3.78 11.53
N ILE A 57 9.98 4.86 11.65
CA ILE A 57 9.34 5.55 10.52
C ILE A 57 10.15 6.81 10.25
N VAL A 58 10.50 7.05 8.99
CA VAL A 58 11.32 8.21 8.60
C VAL A 58 10.64 9.04 7.53
N GLY A 59 10.98 10.32 7.48
CA GLY A 59 10.56 11.23 6.43
C GLY A 59 11.10 10.76 5.06
N PRO A 60 10.27 10.78 4.00
CA PRO A 60 10.69 10.31 2.68
C PRO A 60 11.72 11.24 2.00
N ALA A 61 11.91 12.46 2.50
CA ALA A 61 12.81 13.45 1.91
C ALA A 61 14.18 13.50 2.58
N ASP A 62 14.24 13.38 3.90
CA ASP A 62 15.44 13.64 4.73
C ASP A 62 15.87 12.42 5.56
N ALA A 63 15.09 11.37 5.55
CA ALA A 63 15.29 10.15 6.33
C ALA A 63 15.34 10.38 7.86
N ASP A 64 14.88 11.54 8.35
CA ASP A 64 14.79 11.83 9.77
C ASP A 64 13.66 11.01 10.41
N PRO A 65 13.84 10.50 11.64
CA PRO A 65 12.80 9.81 12.36
C PRO A 65 11.59 10.72 12.60
N LEU A 66 10.41 10.24 12.25
CA LEU A 66 9.15 10.95 12.44
C LEU A 66 8.55 10.65 13.83
N PRO A 67 7.75 11.59 14.38
CA PRO A 67 6.94 11.34 15.56
C PRO A 67 6.00 10.15 15.38
N VAL A 68 5.64 9.50 16.48
CA VAL A 68 4.62 8.45 16.50
C VAL A 68 3.31 8.98 15.92
N GLY A 69 2.68 8.19 15.05
CA GLY A 69 1.44 8.55 14.36
C GLY A 69 1.64 9.25 13.01
N GLU A 70 2.85 9.71 12.68
CA GLU A 70 3.14 10.33 11.40
C GLU A 70 3.48 9.29 10.32
N PRO A 71 2.95 9.45 9.09
CA PRO A 71 3.22 8.53 7.99
C PRO A 71 4.60 8.79 7.36
N GLY A 72 5.36 7.72 7.10
CA GLY A 72 6.66 7.78 6.46
C GLY A 72 7.15 6.44 5.97
N GLU A 73 8.43 6.35 5.55
CA GLU A 73 9.04 5.11 5.13
C GLU A 73 9.38 4.23 6.34
N ILE A 74 9.03 2.95 6.24
CA ILE A 74 9.37 1.95 7.25
C ILE A 74 10.84 1.58 7.05
N CYS A 75 11.66 1.76 8.09
CA CYS A 75 13.03 1.29 8.12
C CYS A 75 13.20 0.24 9.21
N ALA A 76 14.00 -0.79 8.93
CA ALA A 76 14.27 -1.87 9.87
C ALA A 76 15.77 -2.12 10.04
N ARG A 77 16.17 -2.49 11.27
CA ARG A 77 17.54 -2.88 11.62
C ARG A 77 17.53 -4.11 12.51
N GLY A 78 18.50 -5.00 12.32
CA GLY A 78 18.65 -6.19 13.15
C GLY A 78 19.36 -7.32 12.41
N TYR A 79 19.36 -8.49 13.03
CA TYR A 79 20.07 -9.70 12.54
C TYR A 79 19.51 -10.25 11.21
N GLN A 80 18.30 -9.88 10.86
CA GLN A 80 17.59 -10.35 9.66
C GLN A 80 17.93 -9.54 8.40
N VAL A 81 18.63 -8.41 8.53
CA VAL A 81 19.03 -7.59 7.38
C VAL A 81 19.97 -8.38 6.47
N MET A 82 19.72 -8.36 5.17
CA MET A 82 20.55 -9.03 4.16
C MET A 82 21.99 -8.55 4.20
N LEU A 83 22.92 -9.36 3.71
CA LEU A 83 24.33 -8.95 3.51
C LEU A 83 24.46 -7.95 2.35
N GLY A 84 23.57 -8.02 1.38
CA GLY A 84 23.54 -7.15 0.21
C GLY A 84 22.99 -7.84 -1.02
N TYR A 85 22.85 -7.08 -2.08
CA TYR A 85 22.52 -7.60 -3.41
C TYR A 85 23.79 -8.15 -4.08
N HIS A 86 23.69 -9.34 -4.66
CA HIS A 86 24.82 -10.02 -5.30
C HIS A 86 25.37 -9.17 -6.46
N ASP A 87 26.68 -8.88 -6.41
CA ASP A 87 27.42 -8.06 -7.39
C ASP A 87 26.83 -6.65 -7.64
N LEU A 88 26.02 -6.11 -6.70
CA LEU A 88 25.41 -4.79 -6.80
C LEU A 88 25.68 -3.95 -5.54
N PRO A 89 26.94 -3.56 -5.29
CA PRO A 89 27.32 -2.82 -4.07
C PRO A 89 26.64 -1.44 -3.96
N GLU A 90 26.44 -0.77 -5.09
CA GLU A 90 25.77 0.55 -5.11
C GLU A 90 24.30 0.43 -4.73
N ALA A 91 23.57 -0.56 -5.27
CA ALA A 91 22.19 -0.81 -4.89
C ALA A 91 22.08 -1.21 -3.42
N THR A 92 23.06 -1.98 -2.91
CA THR A 92 23.12 -2.33 -1.49
C THR A 92 23.29 -1.08 -0.63
N ALA A 93 24.21 -0.19 -0.98
CA ALA A 93 24.47 1.05 -0.23
C ALA A 93 23.29 2.05 -0.29
N GLN A 94 22.45 1.97 -1.32
CA GLN A 94 21.20 2.75 -1.41
C GLN A 94 20.08 2.17 -0.55
N THR A 95 20.14 0.87 -0.26
CA THR A 95 19.08 0.16 0.47
C THR A 95 19.40 0.01 1.95
N VAL A 96 20.68 -0.17 2.31
CA VAL A 96 21.14 -0.31 3.69
C VAL A 96 22.15 0.78 3.98
N ASP A 97 21.87 1.61 4.98
CA ASP A 97 22.77 2.68 5.37
C ASP A 97 23.97 2.19 6.22
N ARG A 98 24.87 3.11 6.57
CA ARG A 98 26.09 2.80 7.34
C ARG A 98 25.82 2.37 8.77
N ASP A 99 24.65 2.71 9.31
CA ASP A 99 24.21 2.35 10.66
C ASP A 99 23.42 1.04 10.68
N GLY A 100 23.29 0.38 9.52
CA GLY A 100 22.62 -0.91 9.34
C GLY A 100 21.08 -0.81 9.22
N TRP A 101 20.52 0.37 8.99
CA TRP A 101 19.13 0.54 8.69
C TRP A 101 18.83 0.20 7.23
N LEU A 102 17.91 -0.72 7.03
CA LEU A 102 17.37 -1.05 5.70
C LEU A 102 16.12 -0.21 5.45
N TYR A 103 16.12 0.51 4.34
CA TYR A 103 14.99 1.28 3.81
C TYR A 103 14.12 0.37 2.96
N THR A 104 12.88 0.12 3.42
CA THR A 104 12.04 -0.92 2.81
C THR A 104 11.37 -0.51 1.51
N GLY A 105 11.26 0.79 1.26
CA GLY A 105 10.43 1.34 0.21
C GLY A 105 8.92 1.19 0.47
N ASP A 106 8.53 0.65 1.61
CA ASP A 106 7.14 0.57 2.05
C ASP A 106 6.84 1.74 3.01
N LEU A 107 5.67 2.33 2.88
CA LEU A 107 5.19 3.42 3.72
C LEU A 107 4.30 2.88 4.83
N GLY A 108 4.39 3.48 6.00
CA GLY A 108 3.60 3.07 7.14
C GLY A 108 3.54 4.10 8.25
N VAL A 109 2.80 3.75 9.28
CA VAL A 109 2.63 4.52 10.51
C VAL A 109 2.90 3.59 11.69
N MET A 110 3.53 4.08 12.74
CA MET A 110 3.69 3.34 13.99
C MET A 110 2.85 4.03 15.09
N ASP A 111 2.06 3.27 15.83
CA ASP A 111 1.29 3.78 16.96
C ASP A 111 2.13 3.82 18.27
N GLU A 112 1.58 4.43 19.32
CA GLU A 112 2.22 4.55 20.64
C GLU A 112 2.53 3.18 21.30
N ARG A 113 1.84 2.12 20.87
CA ARG A 113 2.04 0.74 21.36
C ARG A 113 3.09 -0.01 20.54
N GLY A 114 3.65 0.63 19.48
CA GLY A 114 4.63 0.06 18.57
C GLY A 114 4.04 -0.82 17.47
N TYR A 115 2.71 -0.78 17.25
CA TYR A 115 2.10 -1.47 16.11
C TYR A 115 2.31 -0.68 14.84
N VAL A 116 2.71 -1.39 13.78
CA VAL A 116 2.95 -0.82 12.46
C VAL A 116 1.74 -1.10 11.56
N THR A 117 1.28 -0.06 10.86
CA THR A 117 0.29 -0.17 9.78
C THR A 117 0.95 0.20 8.47
N VAL A 118 0.94 -0.69 7.49
CA VAL A 118 1.46 -0.41 6.14
C VAL A 118 0.41 0.37 5.36
N THR A 119 0.78 1.55 4.86
CA THR A 119 -0.12 2.47 4.15
C THR A 119 0.11 2.49 2.64
N GLY A 120 1.22 1.93 2.16
CA GLY A 120 1.52 1.90 0.73
C GLY A 120 2.97 1.61 0.40
N ARG A 121 3.37 2.07 -0.79
CA ARG A 121 4.77 2.02 -1.24
C ARG A 121 5.26 3.38 -1.66
N LEU A 122 6.49 3.69 -1.33
CA LEU A 122 7.13 4.96 -1.67
C LEU A 122 7.10 5.21 -3.19
N LYS A 123 7.44 4.22 -4.00
CA LYS A 123 7.42 4.29 -5.46
C LYS A 123 6.02 4.38 -6.10
N ASP A 124 4.99 4.04 -5.35
CA ASP A 124 3.59 4.10 -5.81
C ASP A 124 2.87 5.35 -5.27
N MET A 125 3.51 6.09 -4.35
CA MET A 125 3.01 7.37 -3.85
C MET A 125 2.87 8.36 -4.99
N ILE A 126 1.74 9.05 -5.03
CA ILE A 126 1.42 10.05 -6.06
C ILE A 126 1.74 11.43 -5.49
N ILE A 127 2.57 12.20 -6.20
CA ILE A 127 2.91 13.57 -5.79
C ILE A 127 2.16 14.54 -6.69
N ARG A 128 1.09 15.11 -6.15
CA ARG A 128 0.23 16.05 -6.88
C ARG A 128 0.29 17.45 -6.26
N GLY A 129 0.93 18.38 -6.97
CA GLY A 129 1.05 19.76 -6.50
C GLY A 129 1.80 19.91 -5.17
N GLY A 130 2.72 18.99 -4.86
CA GLY A 130 3.45 18.94 -3.60
C GLY A 130 2.79 18.11 -2.49
N GLU A 131 1.55 17.66 -2.71
CA GLU A 131 0.82 16.82 -1.74
C GLU A 131 1.07 15.34 -2.00
N ASN A 132 1.34 14.60 -0.95
CA ASN A 132 1.52 13.14 -1.00
C ASN A 132 0.16 12.44 -0.92
N ILE A 133 -0.14 11.62 -1.91
CA ILE A 133 -1.36 10.83 -1.99
C ILE A 133 -0.98 9.35 -1.99
N TYR A 134 -1.53 8.60 -1.04
CA TYR A 134 -1.27 7.17 -0.88
C TYR A 134 -2.35 6.38 -1.63
N PRO A 135 -2.01 5.66 -2.73
CA PRO A 135 -3.00 4.91 -3.51
C PRO A 135 -3.86 3.96 -2.69
N ALA A 136 -3.27 3.29 -1.68
CA ALA A 136 -3.99 2.33 -0.85
C ALA A 136 -5.15 2.97 -0.06
N GLU A 137 -5.03 4.23 0.37
CA GLU A 137 -6.09 4.97 1.05
C GLU A 137 -7.29 5.18 0.12
N VAL A 138 -7.03 5.57 -1.13
CA VAL A 138 -8.07 5.78 -2.14
C VAL A 138 -8.68 4.46 -2.59
N GLU A 139 -7.84 3.42 -2.77
CA GLU A 139 -8.27 2.05 -3.11
C GLU A 139 -9.18 1.47 -2.00
N ALA A 140 -8.83 1.67 -0.73
CA ALA A 140 -9.65 1.24 0.41
C ALA A 140 -11.02 1.94 0.42
N ALA A 141 -11.07 3.25 0.21
CA ALA A 141 -12.32 3.98 0.12
C ALA A 141 -13.17 3.53 -1.08
N LEU A 142 -12.55 3.28 -2.25
CA LEU A 142 -13.26 2.76 -3.42
C LEU A 142 -13.82 1.35 -3.20
N SER A 143 -13.13 0.51 -2.43
CA SER A 143 -13.56 -0.88 -2.17
C SER A 143 -14.86 -0.97 -1.37
N THR A 144 -15.26 0.10 -0.67
CA THR A 144 -16.54 0.15 0.07
C THR A 144 -17.74 0.44 -0.85
N HIS A 145 -17.51 0.82 -2.11
CA HIS A 145 -18.57 1.09 -3.05
C HIS A 145 -19.17 -0.21 -3.62
N PRO A 146 -20.50 -0.43 -3.57
CA PRO A 146 -21.12 -1.73 -3.89
C PRO A 146 -20.92 -2.19 -5.34
N LYS A 147 -20.70 -1.28 -6.28
CA LYS A 147 -20.44 -1.58 -7.69
C LYS A 147 -18.95 -1.81 -8.01
N VAL A 148 -18.05 -1.73 -7.02
CA VAL A 148 -16.61 -1.93 -7.19
C VAL A 148 -16.21 -3.31 -6.68
N ARG A 149 -15.75 -4.16 -7.58
CA ARG A 149 -15.15 -5.46 -7.24
C ARG A 149 -13.69 -5.27 -6.83
N GLN A 150 -12.97 -4.44 -7.58
CA GLN A 150 -11.56 -4.14 -7.33
C GLN A 150 -11.21 -2.77 -7.92
N ALA A 151 -10.33 -2.04 -7.27
CA ALA A 151 -9.79 -0.79 -7.76
C ALA A 151 -8.27 -0.79 -7.72
N ALA A 152 -7.65 -0.09 -8.66
CA ALA A 152 -6.23 0.23 -8.64
C ALA A 152 -6.05 1.73 -8.88
N VAL A 153 -5.31 2.39 -8.00
CA VAL A 153 -5.04 3.83 -8.07
C VAL A 153 -3.58 4.05 -8.39
N LEU A 154 -3.30 4.98 -9.32
CA LEU A 154 -1.96 5.27 -9.79
C LEU A 154 -1.83 6.74 -10.21
N GLY A 155 -0.59 7.24 -10.20
CA GLY A 155 -0.26 8.56 -10.74
C GLY A 155 -0.06 8.51 -12.25
N LEU A 156 -0.61 9.52 -12.94
CA LEU A 156 -0.32 9.82 -14.33
C LEU A 156 0.42 11.15 -14.39
N SER A 157 1.47 11.24 -15.19
CA SER A 157 2.24 12.48 -15.35
C SER A 157 1.37 13.62 -15.83
N ASP A 158 1.51 14.78 -15.19
CA ASP A 158 0.77 16.02 -15.50
C ASP A 158 1.72 17.21 -15.47
N PRO A 159 1.75 18.06 -16.54
CA PRO A 159 2.70 19.18 -16.62
C PRO A 159 2.50 20.26 -15.57
N ALA A 160 1.27 20.43 -15.06
CA ALA A 160 0.92 21.50 -14.11
C ALA A 160 1.04 21.04 -12.65
N TRP A 161 0.77 19.77 -12.38
CA TRP A 161 0.65 19.24 -11.04
C TRP A 161 1.72 18.17 -10.69
N GLY A 162 2.64 17.87 -11.63
CA GLY A 162 3.57 16.75 -11.51
C GLY A 162 2.87 15.43 -11.83
N GLU A 163 1.89 15.04 -11.01
CA GLU A 163 1.03 13.89 -11.26
C GLU A 163 -0.44 14.21 -11.03
N GLN A 164 -1.33 13.46 -11.70
CA GLN A 164 -2.77 13.42 -11.45
C GLN A 164 -3.17 12.02 -10.99
N VAL A 165 -4.14 11.97 -10.07
CA VAL A 165 -4.66 10.69 -9.56
C VAL A 165 -5.57 10.07 -10.60
N ALA A 166 -5.28 8.82 -10.97
CA ALA A 166 -6.10 7.98 -11.83
C ALA A 166 -6.58 6.74 -11.08
N ALA A 167 -7.81 6.32 -11.33
CA ALA A 167 -8.37 5.08 -10.83
C ALA A 167 -8.79 4.19 -11.98
N VAL A 168 -8.43 2.90 -11.89
CA VAL A 168 -8.89 1.85 -12.77
C VAL A 168 -9.83 0.95 -11.98
N ILE A 169 -11.07 0.82 -12.43
CA ILE A 169 -12.14 0.10 -11.74
C ILE A 169 -12.44 -1.21 -12.49
N ASN A 170 -12.48 -2.30 -11.76
CA ASN A 170 -13.15 -3.52 -12.17
C ASN A 170 -14.52 -3.55 -11.50
N ALA A 171 -15.59 -3.49 -12.30
CA ALA A 171 -16.96 -3.43 -11.79
C ALA A 171 -17.43 -4.78 -11.27
N THR A 172 -18.32 -4.77 -10.27
CA THR A 172 -19.00 -5.97 -9.77
C THR A 172 -19.90 -6.56 -10.84
N ASP A 173 -20.65 -5.70 -11.55
CA ASP A 173 -21.45 -6.05 -12.72
C ASP A 173 -20.94 -5.24 -13.93
N PRO A 174 -20.36 -5.89 -14.95
CA PRO A 174 -19.91 -5.22 -16.16
C PRO A 174 -21.03 -4.55 -16.97
N ALA A 175 -22.28 -4.99 -16.80
CA ALA A 175 -23.44 -4.43 -17.50
C ALA A 175 -23.99 -3.17 -16.81
N ASP A 176 -23.66 -2.98 -15.51
CA ASP A 176 -24.05 -1.79 -14.72
C ASP A 176 -22.82 -1.21 -13.98
N PRO A 177 -21.83 -0.70 -14.72
CA PRO A 177 -20.63 -0.13 -14.10
C PRO A 177 -20.98 1.15 -13.33
N PRO A 178 -20.18 1.51 -12.31
CA PRO A 178 -20.33 2.79 -11.66
C PRO A 178 -19.98 3.94 -12.62
N THR A 179 -20.44 5.15 -12.32
CA THR A 179 -20.07 6.36 -13.06
C THR A 179 -18.97 7.14 -12.36
N ALA A 180 -18.22 7.94 -13.09
CA ALA A 180 -17.19 8.81 -12.50
C ALA A 180 -17.78 9.78 -11.47
N ALA A 181 -18.98 10.35 -11.74
CA ALA A 181 -19.69 11.22 -10.80
C ALA A 181 -20.08 10.48 -9.52
N GLY A 182 -20.61 9.26 -9.63
CA GLY A 182 -21.00 8.44 -8.47
C GLY A 182 -19.79 8.08 -7.57
N HIS A 183 -18.63 7.83 -8.17
CA HIS A 183 -17.40 7.63 -7.41
C HIS A 183 -16.90 8.89 -6.73
N HIS A 184 -17.00 10.04 -7.40
CA HIS A 184 -16.62 11.31 -6.83
C HIS A 184 -17.44 11.61 -5.57
N ASP A 185 -18.76 11.47 -5.63
CA ASP A 185 -19.66 11.68 -4.50
C ASP A 185 -19.36 10.70 -3.35
N HIS A 186 -19.10 9.43 -3.66
CA HIS A 186 -18.75 8.42 -2.67
C HIS A 186 -17.45 8.76 -1.94
N LEU A 187 -16.41 9.16 -2.66
CA LEU A 187 -15.11 9.49 -2.09
C LEU A 187 -15.10 10.81 -1.33
N HIS A 188 -15.93 11.79 -1.73
CA HIS A 188 -15.96 13.12 -1.12
C HIS A 188 -16.34 13.08 0.37
N THR A 189 -17.02 12.04 0.82
CA THR A 189 -17.37 11.84 2.24
C THR A 189 -16.24 11.23 3.05
N ALA A 190 -15.28 10.55 2.40
CA ALA A 190 -14.24 9.77 3.06
C ALA A 190 -12.83 10.36 2.91
N LEU A 191 -12.60 11.15 1.84
CA LEU A 191 -11.27 11.63 1.48
C LEU A 191 -11.23 13.14 1.26
N ALA A 192 -10.06 13.73 1.49
CA ALA A 192 -9.81 15.12 1.10
C ALA A 192 -9.94 15.30 -0.44
N PRO A 193 -10.48 16.42 -0.93
CA PRO A 193 -10.77 16.61 -2.35
C PRO A 193 -9.58 16.42 -3.29
N TYR A 194 -8.37 16.75 -2.86
CA TYR A 194 -7.16 16.60 -3.68
C TYR A 194 -6.75 15.15 -3.92
N LYS A 195 -7.22 14.20 -3.08
CA LYS A 195 -6.98 12.75 -3.21
C LYS A 195 -7.93 12.07 -4.20
N THR A 196 -9.03 12.73 -4.56
CA THR A 196 -10.03 12.16 -5.47
C THR A 196 -9.47 12.04 -6.88
N PRO A 197 -9.58 10.84 -7.53
CA PRO A 197 -9.14 10.64 -8.90
C PRO A 197 -9.82 11.61 -9.89
N ARG A 198 -9.02 12.11 -10.82
CA ARG A 198 -9.52 12.94 -11.93
C ARG A 198 -9.68 12.14 -13.22
N HIS A 199 -8.97 11.04 -13.34
CA HIS A 199 -9.02 10.13 -14.48
C HIS A 199 -9.59 8.81 -14.02
N TRP A 200 -10.65 8.36 -14.70
CA TRP A 200 -11.38 7.15 -14.36
C TRP A 200 -11.40 6.21 -15.54
N TYR A 201 -11.05 4.96 -15.32
CA TYR A 201 -11.01 3.93 -16.34
C TYR A 201 -11.74 2.67 -15.89
N LEU A 202 -12.36 1.98 -16.84
CA LEU A 202 -12.97 0.67 -16.64
C LEU A 202 -12.04 -0.41 -17.21
N ALA A 203 -11.85 -1.48 -16.45
CA ALA A 203 -11.13 -2.67 -16.88
C ALA A 203 -11.93 -3.93 -16.56
N ASP A 204 -11.97 -4.87 -17.52
CA ASP A 204 -12.62 -6.16 -17.30
C ASP A 204 -11.90 -6.99 -16.23
N ALA A 205 -10.59 -6.81 -16.09
CA ALA A 205 -9.77 -7.37 -15.02
C ALA A 205 -8.59 -6.46 -14.71
N ILE A 206 -8.20 -6.37 -13.44
CA ILE A 206 -7.00 -5.66 -13.02
C ILE A 206 -5.80 -6.65 -13.09
N PRO A 207 -4.75 -6.34 -13.87
CA PRO A 207 -3.62 -7.24 -14.05
C PRO A 207 -2.88 -7.46 -12.72
N ALA A 208 -2.66 -8.71 -12.37
CA ALA A 208 -1.92 -9.13 -11.20
C ALA A 208 -0.87 -10.20 -11.58
N ASN A 209 0.19 -10.30 -10.77
CA ASN A 209 1.15 -11.40 -10.92
C ASN A 209 0.59 -12.70 -10.30
N ALA A 210 1.36 -13.81 -10.41
CA ALA A 210 0.98 -15.11 -9.87
C ALA A 210 0.72 -15.11 -8.35
N MET A 211 1.24 -14.12 -7.62
CA MET A 211 1.04 -13.92 -6.19
C MET A 211 -0.16 -13.00 -5.87
N GLY A 212 -0.96 -12.61 -6.87
CA GLY A 212 -2.10 -11.72 -6.70
C GLY A 212 -1.75 -10.24 -6.57
N LYS A 213 -0.47 -9.85 -6.74
CA LYS A 213 -0.06 -8.44 -6.62
C LYS A 213 -0.37 -7.67 -7.89
N ILE A 214 -1.12 -6.57 -7.75
CA ILE A 214 -1.48 -5.68 -8.87
C ILE A 214 -0.22 -5.13 -9.55
N GLN A 215 -0.22 -5.21 -10.89
CA GLN A 215 0.85 -4.72 -11.75
C GLN A 215 0.53 -3.32 -12.28
N LYS A 216 0.69 -2.29 -11.45
CA LYS A 216 0.35 -0.89 -11.79
C LYS A 216 1.08 -0.39 -13.04
N PHE A 217 2.29 -0.88 -13.31
CA PHE A 217 3.04 -0.53 -14.53
C PHE A 217 2.33 -0.99 -15.83
N VAL A 218 1.63 -2.14 -15.78
CA VAL A 218 0.82 -2.62 -16.91
C VAL A 218 -0.36 -1.69 -17.13
N LEU A 219 -1.03 -1.27 -16.06
CA LEU A 219 -2.15 -0.33 -16.14
C LEU A 219 -1.70 1.03 -16.70
N ARG A 220 -0.57 1.58 -16.25
CA ARG A 220 -0.01 2.83 -16.82
C ARG A 220 0.21 2.70 -18.32
N ARG A 221 0.77 1.59 -18.77
CA ARG A 221 0.98 1.32 -20.20
C ARG A 221 -0.34 1.21 -20.95
N GLN A 222 -1.33 0.48 -20.43
CA GLN A 222 -2.64 0.35 -21.08
C GLN A 222 -3.37 1.70 -21.20
N ILE A 223 -3.24 2.58 -20.20
CA ILE A 223 -3.78 3.95 -20.25
C ILE A 223 -3.05 4.76 -21.33
N SER A 224 -1.71 4.73 -21.35
CA SER A 224 -0.90 5.45 -22.34
C SER A 224 -1.20 5.01 -23.77
N ASP A 225 -1.42 3.70 -23.98
CA ASP A 225 -1.71 3.10 -25.29
C ASP A 225 -3.20 3.27 -25.71
N GLY A 226 -4.04 3.89 -24.85
CA GLY A 226 -5.47 4.07 -25.10
C GLY A 226 -6.30 2.79 -25.05
N ASN A 227 -5.77 1.75 -24.41
CA ASN A 227 -6.40 0.42 -24.33
C ASN A 227 -7.42 0.28 -23.19
N LEU A 228 -7.53 1.26 -22.29
CA LEU A 228 -8.55 1.31 -21.25
C LEU A 228 -9.64 2.31 -21.61
N LYS A 229 -10.89 1.92 -21.41
CA LYS A 229 -12.04 2.79 -21.66
C LYS A 229 -12.20 3.78 -20.50
N PRO A 230 -12.38 5.08 -20.79
CA PRO A 230 -12.80 6.02 -19.75
C PRO A 230 -14.13 5.56 -19.14
N LEU A 231 -14.29 5.76 -17.85
CA LEU A 231 -15.56 5.54 -17.15
C LEU A 231 -16.56 6.63 -17.58
N PRO A 232 -17.82 6.30 -17.81
CA PRO A 232 -18.83 7.29 -18.18
C PRO A 232 -19.15 8.30 -17.06
#